data_20d2a9f4cb8aaa16174579572fbadb34
#
_entry.id   20d2a9f4cb8aaa16174579572fbadb34
#
_cell.length_a   1.000
_cell.length_b   1.000
_cell.length_c   1.000
_cell.angle_alpha   90.00
_cell.angle_beta   90.00
_cell.angle_gamma   90.00
#
_symmetry.space_group_name_H-M   'P 1'
#
loop_
_entity.id
_entity.type
_entity.pdbx_description
1 polymer ?
#
loop_
_entity_poly.entity_id
_entity_poly.type
_entity_poly.pdbx_seq_one_letter_code
_entity_poly.pdbx_strand_id
1 'polypeptide(L)'
;MFPAGDVPISAGPEELVIGEADLAGARDVLAQLGVEGSADLDSLTAGQAIAVMTGLRRLTAAISAVEARTVTRLEQAIREDSRARGESGRTAAHVARSEASMALEQSPSAAARTLASCRRMVTTMPGMLHALAIGRVRPTSAHRVSRALSRATAAQRGQVDAVLTHRLGDLEDCGGEEWGDQASRVLHALDPEGAGARHERAKRSRAVTVRNADDGMAVVTATVTALDAARIRRSLS
;
A
#
# COMPACT_ATOMS: atom_id res chain seq x y z
N MET A 1 -21.34 24.14 5.86
CA MET A 1 -21.44 23.99 4.40
C MET A 1 -20.23 24.70 3.80
N PHE A 2 -19.10 24.03 3.63
CA PHE A 2 -17.90 24.59 3.01
C PHE A 2 -17.95 24.27 1.52
N PRO A 3 -17.75 25.22 0.63
CA PRO A 3 -17.72 24.97 -0.79
C PRO A 3 -16.49 24.12 -1.14
N ALA A 4 -16.69 23.07 -1.93
CA ALA A 4 -15.63 22.35 -2.59
C ALA A 4 -14.99 23.28 -3.63
N GLY A 5 -13.95 23.98 -3.23
CA GLY A 5 -13.12 24.73 -4.15
C GLY A 5 -12.26 23.75 -4.93
N ASP A 6 -12.56 23.57 -6.21
CA ASP A 6 -11.63 23.00 -7.17
C ASP A 6 -10.34 23.83 -7.13
N VAL A 7 -9.29 23.29 -6.53
CA VAL A 7 -7.94 23.84 -6.67
C VAL A 7 -7.46 23.40 -8.05
N PRO A 8 -7.29 24.30 -9.02
CA PRO A 8 -6.73 23.95 -10.31
C PRO A 8 -5.28 23.55 -10.11
N ILE A 9 -4.97 22.27 -10.28
CA ILE A 9 -3.58 21.80 -10.44
C ILE A 9 -3.16 22.18 -11.88
N SER A 10 -2.89 23.45 -12.08
CA SER A 10 -2.27 23.99 -13.27
C SER A 10 -1.01 24.73 -12.87
N ALA A 11 0.00 23.95 -12.46
CA ALA A 11 1.39 24.36 -12.62
C ALA A 11 2.00 23.36 -13.56
N GLY A 12 2.57 23.84 -14.69
CA GLY A 12 3.41 23.02 -15.57
C GLY A 12 4.52 22.35 -14.75
N PRO A 13 5.23 21.36 -15.31
CA PRO A 13 6.23 20.64 -14.57
C PRO A 13 7.45 21.54 -14.34
N GLU A 14 7.36 22.45 -13.40
CA GLU A 14 8.55 22.87 -12.69
C GLU A 14 9.02 21.63 -11.94
N GLU A 15 10.23 21.22 -12.22
CA GLU A 15 10.89 20.05 -11.63
C GLU A 15 10.90 20.24 -10.12
N LEU A 16 9.95 19.59 -9.45
CA LEU A 16 9.80 19.66 -8.00
C LEU A 16 10.94 18.83 -7.40
N VAL A 17 12.06 19.48 -7.16
CA VAL A 17 13.21 18.87 -6.46
C VAL A 17 12.87 18.86 -4.97
N ILE A 18 12.36 17.75 -4.47
CA ILE A 18 12.19 17.54 -3.04
C ILE A 18 13.58 17.28 -2.45
N GLY A 19 14.17 18.27 -1.77
CA GLY A 19 15.41 18.13 -1.05
C GLY A 19 15.25 17.38 0.27
N GLU A 20 16.32 16.72 0.73
CA GLU A 20 16.36 16.08 2.05
C GLU A 20 16.08 17.10 3.18
N ALA A 21 16.53 18.34 3.02
CA ALA A 21 16.31 19.43 3.96
C ALA A 21 14.81 19.79 4.12
N ASP A 22 14.04 19.75 3.02
CA ASP A 22 12.60 20.06 3.06
C ASP A 22 11.83 18.99 3.84
N LEU A 23 12.20 17.72 3.66
CA LEU A 23 11.62 16.61 4.41
C LEU A 23 12.01 16.64 5.88
N ALA A 24 13.26 17.03 6.19
CA ALA A 24 13.73 17.18 7.57
C ALA A 24 12.95 18.29 8.29
N GLY A 25 12.78 19.46 7.66
CA GLY A 25 12.03 20.56 8.24
C GLY A 25 10.56 20.20 8.53
N ALA A 26 9.89 19.52 7.58
CA ALA A 26 8.52 19.06 7.79
C ALA A 26 8.42 18.03 8.93
N ARG A 27 9.39 17.09 9.01
CA ARG A 27 9.48 16.12 10.09
C ARG A 27 9.64 16.79 11.44
N ASP A 28 10.55 17.77 11.56
CA ASP A 28 10.87 18.41 12.83
C ASP A 28 9.67 19.21 13.37
N VAL A 29 8.93 19.91 12.51
CA VAL A 29 7.67 20.58 12.90
C VAL A 29 6.64 19.58 13.41
N LEU A 30 6.43 18.46 12.69
CA LEU A 30 5.48 17.43 13.11
C LEU A 30 5.93 16.72 14.40
N ALA A 31 7.23 16.50 14.57
CA ALA A 31 7.79 15.89 15.77
C ALA A 31 7.60 16.80 16.98
N GLN A 32 7.87 18.10 16.85
CA GLN A 32 7.66 19.08 17.91
C GLN A 32 6.18 19.10 18.33
N LEU A 33 5.26 19.22 17.38
CA LEU A 33 3.82 19.18 17.66
C LEU A 33 3.37 17.88 18.33
N GLY A 34 3.97 16.76 17.95
CA GLY A 34 3.60 15.44 18.50
C GLY A 34 4.15 15.19 19.91
N VAL A 35 5.29 15.77 20.26
CA VAL A 35 5.95 15.55 21.57
C VAL A 35 5.59 16.64 22.57
N GLU A 36 5.68 17.88 22.18
CA GLU A 36 5.48 19.02 23.08
C GLU A 36 4.00 19.44 23.16
N GLY A 37 3.20 19.02 22.16
CA GLY A 37 1.85 19.53 22.00
C GLY A 37 1.85 21.00 21.60
N SER A 38 0.70 21.61 21.69
CA SER A 38 0.55 23.08 21.62
C SER A 38 -0.75 23.47 22.32
N ALA A 39 -0.81 24.69 22.83
CA ALA A 39 -2.03 25.23 23.42
C ALA A 39 -3.21 25.16 22.45
N ASP A 40 -2.95 25.27 21.15
CA ASP A 40 -3.97 25.12 20.11
C ASP A 40 -4.50 23.68 20.01
N LEU A 41 -3.64 22.65 20.11
CA LEU A 41 -4.06 21.26 20.11
C LEU A 41 -4.86 20.91 21.38
N ASP A 42 -4.43 21.41 22.53
CA ASP A 42 -5.07 21.13 23.81
C ASP A 42 -6.44 21.82 23.94
N SER A 43 -6.67 22.89 23.19
CA SER A 43 -7.92 23.65 23.16
C SER A 43 -8.94 23.20 22.11
N LEU A 44 -8.61 22.19 21.28
CA LEU A 44 -9.50 21.72 20.22
C LEU A 44 -10.81 21.19 20.76
N THR A 45 -11.91 21.64 20.17
CA THR A 45 -13.21 20.97 20.32
C THR A 45 -13.18 19.60 19.63
N ALA A 46 -14.09 18.70 20.00
CA ALA A 46 -14.19 17.38 19.38
C ALA A 46 -14.30 17.45 17.83
N GLY A 47 -15.09 18.40 17.30
CA GLY A 47 -15.21 18.61 15.85
C GLY A 47 -13.91 19.05 15.19
N GLN A 48 -13.17 19.97 15.84
CA GLN A 48 -11.86 20.40 15.35
C GLN A 48 -10.82 19.27 15.42
N ALA A 49 -10.81 18.49 16.49
CA ALA A 49 -9.92 17.34 16.62
C ALA A 49 -10.17 16.30 15.50
N ILE A 50 -11.43 16.02 15.19
CA ILE A 50 -11.80 15.13 14.06
C ILE A 50 -11.28 15.70 12.73
N ALA A 51 -11.40 17.01 12.51
CA ALA A 51 -10.90 17.66 11.29
C ALA A 51 -9.38 17.56 11.17
N VAL A 52 -8.63 17.80 12.27
CA VAL A 52 -7.17 17.66 12.32
C VAL A 52 -6.76 16.20 12.05
N MET A 53 -7.38 15.22 12.73
CA MET A 53 -7.13 13.80 12.49
C MET A 53 -7.37 13.41 11.03
N THR A 54 -8.44 13.94 10.43
CA THR A 54 -8.74 13.68 9.01
C THR A 54 -7.67 14.30 8.11
N GLY A 55 -7.20 15.50 8.41
CA GLY A 55 -6.09 16.17 7.70
C GLY A 55 -4.80 15.36 7.78
N LEU A 56 -4.41 14.93 8.98
CA LEU A 56 -3.22 14.08 9.20
C LEU A 56 -3.31 12.75 8.45
N ARG A 57 -4.49 12.13 8.45
CA ARG A 57 -4.72 10.91 7.67
C ARG A 57 -4.51 11.12 6.16
N ARG A 58 -5.00 12.25 5.63
CA ARG A 58 -4.81 12.61 4.22
C ARG A 58 -3.35 12.88 3.90
N LEU A 59 -2.65 13.60 4.78
CA LEU A 59 -1.21 13.85 4.65
C LEU A 59 -0.41 12.54 4.64
N THR A 60 -0.68 11.62 5.57
CA THR A 60 -0.06 10.30 5.61
C THR A 60 -0.28 9.53 4.30
N ALA A 61 -1.47 9.62 3.73
CA ALA A 61 -1.77 8.98 2.45
C ALA A 61 -0.97 9.60 1.29
N ALA A 62 -0.86 10.93 1.24
CA ALA A 62 -0.06 11.63 0.24
C ALA A 62 1.43 11.26 0.35
N ILE A 63 1.99 11.24 1.55
CA ILE A 63 3.37 10.79 1.82
C ILE A 63 3.57 9.36 1.30
N SER A 64 2.62 8.45 1.55
CA SER A 64 2.70 7.07 1.06
C SER A 64 2.65 6.96 -0.46
N ALA A 65 1.98 7.88 -1.15
CA ALA A 65 2.00 7.92 -2.61
C ALA A 65 3.37 8.35 -3.16
N VAL A 66 4.01 9.32 -2.53
CA VAL A 66 5.40 9.75 -2.84
C VAL A 66 6.36 8.59 -2.57
N GLU A 67 6.27 7.95 -1.40
CA GLU A 67 7.07 6.78 -1.04
C GLU A 67 6.94 5.67 -2.09
N ALA A 68 5.72 5.35 -2.56
CA ALA A 68 5.51 4.33 -3.58
C ALA A 68 6.22 4.66 -4.90
N ARG A 69 6.25 5.92 -5.33
CA ARG A 69 6.99 6.37 -6.51
C ARG A 69 8.51 6.28 -6.29
N THR A 70 8.99 6.76 -5.14
CA THR A 70 10.42 6.76 -4.79
C THR A 70 10.97 5.34 -4.71
N VAL A 71 10.27 4.43 -4.04
CA VAL A 71 10.62 3.01 -3.96
C VAL A 71 10.64 2.34 -5.34
N THR A 72 9.69 2.70 -6.21
CA THR A 72 9.67 2.19 -7.59
C THR A 72 10.83 2.75 -8.40
N ARG A 73 11.18 4.02 -8.24
CA ARG A 73 12.34 4.64 -8.91
C ARG A 73 13.66 4.04 -8.43
N LEU A 74 13.81 3.78 -7.13
CA LEU A 74 14.97 3.07 -6.58
C LEU A 74 15.16 1.72 -7.29
N GLU A 75 14.10 0.91 -7.37
CA GLU A 75 14.18 -0.39 -8.06
C GLU A 75 14.57 -0.24 -9.53
N GLN A 76 14.07 0.77 -10.23
CA GLN A 76 14.41 1.05 -11.62
C GLN A 76 15.87 1.49 -11.76
N ALA A 77 16.34 2.43 -10.96
CA ALA A 77 17.72 2.91 -10.98
C ALA A 77 18.73 1.76 -10.78
N ILE A 78 18.50 0.92 -9.76
CA ILE A 78 19.35 -0.24 -9.50
C ILE A 78 19.35 -1.21 -10.68
N ARG A 79 18.23 -1.40 -11.37
CA ARG A 79 18.17 -2.24 -12.57
C ARG A 79 18.93 -1.65 -13.74
N GLU A 80 18.86 -0.33 -13.93
CA GLU A 80 19.59 0.41 -14.95
C GLU A 80 21.09 0.27 -14.72
N ASP A 81 21.57 0.53 -13.51
CA ASP A 81 22.97 0.40 -13.11
C ASP A 81 23.49 -1.04 -13.23
N SER A 82 22.72 -2.01 -12.80
CA SER A 82 23.09 -3.43 -12.94
C SER A 82 23.21 -3.86 -14.39
N ARG A 83 22.33 -3.38 -15.26
CA ARG A 83 22.45 -3.64 -16.71
C ARG A 83 23.70 -3.00 -17.30
N ALA A 84 24.02 -1.76 -16.91
CA ALA A 84 25.23 -1.08 -17.36
C ALA A 84 26.52 -1.85 -16.94
N ARG A 85 26.48 -2.54 -15.79
CA ARG A 85 27.60 -3.40 -15.33
C ARG A 85 27.53 -4.84 -15.88
N GLY A 86 26.57 -5.18 -16.72
CA GLY A 86 26.39 -6.54 -17.25
C GLY A 86 25.91 -7.57 -16.22
N GLU A 87 25.34 -7.13 -15.11
CA GLU A 87 24.85 -8.00 -14.04
C GLU A 87 23.50 -8.62 -14.36
N SER A 88 23.19 -9.73 -13.72
CA SER A 88 21.91 -10.41 -13.91
C SER A 88 20.74 -9.63 -13.26
N GLY A 89 19.54 -9.75 -13.83
CA GLY A 89 18.33 -9.16 -13.23
C GLY A 89 18.01 -9.75 -11.83
N ARG A 90 18.53 -10.95 -11.51
CA ARG A 90 18.42 -11.54 -10.16
C ARG A 90 19.30 -10.78 -9.17
N THR A 91 20.51 -10.41 -9.56
CA THR A 91 21.43 -9.58 -8.77
C THR A 91 20.78 -8.23 -8.48
N ALA A 92 20.30 -7.54 -9.51
CA ALA A 92 19.60 -6.27 -9.37
C ALA A 92 18.41 -6.35 -8.40
N ALA A 93 17.59 -7.40 -8.50
CA ALA A 93 16.45 -7.60 -7.61
C ALA A 93 16.87 -7.88 -6.15
N HIS A 94 18.03 -8.53 -5.94
CA HIS A 94 18.58 -8.74 -4.61
C HIS A 94 19.06 -7.42 -4.01
N VAL A 95 19.83 -6.65 -4.74
CA VAL A 95 20.34 -5.33 -4.32
C VAL A 95 19.17 -4.40 -3.99
N ALA A 96 18.18 -4.27 -4.89
CA ALA A 96 17.02 -3.42 -4.66
C ALA A 96 16.25 -3.80 -3.38
N ARG A 97 16.16 -5.08 -3.07
CA ARG A 97 15.53 -5.56 -1.83
C ARG A 97 16.35 -5.19 -0.59
N SER A 98 17.66 -5.33 -0.66
CA SER A 98 18.54 -5.00 0.45
C SER A 98 18.53 -3.49 0.75
N GLU A 99 18.65 -2.66 -0.27
CA GLU A 99 18.59 -1.21 -0.14
C GLU A 99 17.23 -0.75 0.41
N ALA A 100 16.13 -1.27 -0.13
CA ALA A 100 14.79 -0.97 0.37
C ALA A 100 14.58 -1.48 1.81
N SER A 101 15.18 -2.61 2.18
CA SER A 101 15.12 -3.15 3.54
C SER A 101 15.76 -2.20 4.55
N MET A 102 16.90 -1.63 4.20
CA MET A 102 17.62 -0.65 5.04
C MET A 102 16.88 0.68 5.09
N ALA A 103 16.51 1.24 3.93
CA ALA A 103 15.88 2.55 3.85
C ALA A 103 14.48 2.59 4.51
N LEU A 104 13.74 1.49 4.47
CA LEU A 104 12.39 1.39 5.06
C LEU A 104 12.40 0.75 6.46
N GLU A 105 13.56 0.41 7.00
CA GLU A 105 13.70 -0.29 8.28
C GLU A 105 12.81 -1.55 8.39
N GLN A 106 12.72 -2.29 7.29
CA GLN A 106 11.88 -3.49 7.16
C GLN A 106 12.73 -4.75 7.01
N SER A 107 12.19 -5.90 7.40
CA SER A 107 12.84 -7.16 7.05
C SER A 107 12.90 -7.34 5.52
N PRO A 108 13.91 -8.08 4.98
CA PRO A 108 14.04 -8.28 3.53
C PRO A 108 12.78 -8.85 2.86
N SER A 109 12.04 -9.69 3.57
CA SER A 109 10.78 -10.23 3.07
C SER A 109 9.64 -9.21 3.05
N ALA A 110 9.59 -8.29 4.02
CA ALA A 110 8.64 -7.18 4.05
C ALA A 110 8.98 -6.18 2.94
N ALA A 111 10.24 -5.78 2.81
CA ALA A 111 10.72 -4.88 1.75
C ALA A 111 10.40 -5.43 0.34
N ALA A 112 10.60 -6.74 0.11
CA ALA A 112 10.20 -7.36 -1.16
C ALA A 112 8.70 -7.24 -1.46
N ARG A 113 7.85 -7.35 -0.43
CA ARG A 113 6.40 -7.16 -0.57
C ARG A 113 6.04 -5.69 -0.84
N THR A 114 6.70 -4.76 -0.15
CA THR A 114 6.53 -3.31 -0.36
C THR A 114 6.94 -2.92 -1.77
N LEU A 115 8.15 -3.28 -2.23
CA LEU A 115 8.61 -3.08 -3.61
C LEU A 115 7.61 -3.58 -4.64
N ALA A 116 7.16 -4.83 -4.51
CA ALA A 116 6.20 -5.41 -5.45
C ALA A 116 4.83 -4.69 -5.40
N SER A 117 4.39 -4.22 -4.24
CA SER A 117 3.14 -3.49 -4.08
C SER A 117 3.22 -2.09 -4.69
N CYS A 118 4.26 -1.34 -4.36
CA CYS A 118 4.51 0.01 -4.90
C CYS A 118 4.64 -0.01 -6.42
N ARG A 119 5.43 -0.93 -6.96
CA ARG A 119 5.57 -1.09 -8.41
C ARG A 119 4.22 -1.33 -9.10
N ARG A 120 3.35 -2.22 -8.55
CA ARG A 120 2.02 -2.46 -9.13
C ARG A 120 1.16 -1.20 -9.12
N MET A 121 1.14 -0.46 -8.01
CA MET A 121 0.40 0.80 -7.91
C MET A 121 0.88 1.82 -8.93
N VAL A 122 2.19 2.04 -9.00
CA VAL A 122 2.78 3.05 -9.91
C VAL A 122 2.61 2.67 -11.38
N THR A 123 2.76 1.39 -11.73
CA THR A 123 2.80 0.98 -13.15
C THR A 123 1.47 0.54 -13.73
N THR A 124 0.54 0.07 -12.90
CA THR A 124 -0.69 -0.58 -13.41
C THR A 124 -1.97 -0.19 -12.68
N MET A 125 -1.88 0.69 -11.68
CA MET A 125 -3.05 1.11 -10.88
C MET A 125 -2.99 2.64 -10.63
N PRO A 126 -2.96 3.47 -11.69
CA PRO A 126 -2.77 4.92 -11.56
C PRO A 126 -3.91 5.61 -10.83
N GLY A 127 -5.14 5.11 -10.95
CA GLY A 127 -6.29 5.65 -10.25
C GLY A 127 -6.19 5.45 -8.73
N MET A 128 -5.79 4.27 -8.29
CA MET A 128 -5.56 3.98 -6.86
C MET A 128 -4.41 4.83 -6.30
N LEU A 129 -3.32 4.98 -7.08
CA LEU A 129 -2.21 5.85 -6.70
C LEU A 129 -2.65 7.32 -6.58
N HIS A 130 -3.47 7.80 -7.52
CA HIS A 130 -4.05 9.15 -7.44
C HIS A 130 -4.96 9.32 -6.22
N ALA A 131 -5.87 8.36 -5.98
CA ALA A 131 -6.77 8.39 -4.82
C ALA A 131 -6.00 8.38 -3.49
N LEU A 132 -4.86 7.66 -3.44
CA LEU A 132 -3.93 7.68 -2.32
C LEU A 132 -3.28 9.06 -2.18
N ALA A 133 -2.78 9.65 -3.27
CA ALA A 133 -2.10 10.94 -3.27
C ALA A 133 -2.99 12.10 -2.80
N ILE A 134 -4.27 12.09 -3.14
CA ILE A 134 -5.24 13.11 -2.66
C ILE A 134 -5.91 12.73 -1.32
N GLY A 135 -5.48 11.67 -0.68
CA GLY A 135 -5.93 11.27 0.65
C GLY A 135 -7.34 10.65 0.73
N ARG A 136 -7.92 10.23 -0.40
CA ARG A 136 -9.23 9.54 -0.42
C ARG A 136 -9.14 8.08 -0.04
N VAL A 137 -7.97 7.46 -0.20
CA VAL A 137 -7.72 6.05 0.16
C VAL A 137 -6.60 5.98 1.19
N ARG A 138 -6.74 5.10 2.18
CA ARG A 138 -5.71 4.86 3.18
C ARG A 138 -4.56 4.03 2.59
N PRO A 139 -3.31 4.20 3.05
CA PRO A 139 -2.17 3.39 2.62
C PRO A 139 -2.43 1.88 2.75
N THR A 140 -2.99 1.47 3.89
CA THR A 140 -3.34 0.07 4.16
C THR A 140 -4.33 -0.49 3.15
N SER A 141 -5.36 0.28 2.76
CA SER A 141 -6.36 -0.11 1.76
C SER A 141 -5.72 -0.25 0.38
N ALA A 142 -4.91 0.71 -0.06
CA ALA A 142 -4.21 0.66 -1.34
C ALA A 142 -3.27 -0.55 -1.44
N HIS A 143 -2.51 -0.84 -0.37
CA HIS A 143 -1.65 -2.02 -0.31
C HIS A 143 -2.46 -3.34 -0.27
N ARG A 144 -3.62 -3.37 0.35
CA ARG A 144 -4.52 -4.54 0.34
C ARG A 144 -5.05 -4.83 -1.06
N VAL A 145 -5.53 -3.80 -1.78
CA VAL A 145 -5.93 -3.93 -3.19
C VAL A 145 -4.76 -4.43 -4.03
N SER A 146 -3.60 -3.80 -3.94
CA SER A 146 -2.40 -4.23 -4.66
C SER A 146 -2.03 -5.69 -4.36
N ARG A 147 -2.17 -6.15 -3.13
CA ARG A 147 -1.93 -7.54 -2.73
C ARG A 147 -2.97 -8.49 -3.32
N ALA A 148 -4.26 -8.16 -3.23
CA ALA A 148 -5.34 -8.94 -3.79
C ALA A 148 -5.15 -9.18 -5.30
N LEU A 149 -4.62 -8.16 -6.01
CA LEU A 149 -4.35 -8.21 -7.44
C LEU A 149 -2.94 -8.71 -7.80
N SER A 150 -2.18 -9.27 -6.85
CA SER A 150 -0.79 -9.68 -7.08
C SER A 150 -0.63 -10.74 -8.19
N ARG A 151 -1.64 -11.56 -8.42
CA ARG A 151 -1.66 -12.62 -9.43
C ARG A 151 -2.42 -12.26 -10.71
N ALA A 152 -3.00 -11.05 -10.77
CA ALA A 152 -3.68 -10.54 -11.94
C ALA A 152 -2.65 -10.05 -12.99
N THR A 153 -3.03 -10.01 -14.26
CA THR A 153 -2.23 -9.40 -15.33
C THR A 153 -2.22 -7.87 -15.18
N ALA A 154 -1.32 -7.18 -15.89
CA ALA A 154 -1.29 -5.73 -15.91
C ALA A 154 -2.61 -5.12 -16.41
N ALA A 155 -3.17 -5.70 -17.48
CA ALA A 155 -4.46 -5.27 -18.04
C ALA A 155 -5.61 -5.45 -17.02
N GLN A 156 -5.70 -6.62 -16.37
CA GLN A 156 -6.71 -6.87 -15.35
C GLN A 156 -6.58 -5.91 -14.16
N ARG A 157 -5.34 -5.59 -13.72
CA ARG A 157 -5.12 -4.60 -12.65
C ARG A 157 -5.65 -3.23 -13.04
N GLY A 158 -5.36 -2.78 -14.27
CA GLY A 158 -5.86 -1.50 -14.78
C GLY A 158 -7.39 -1.45 -14.86
N GLN A 159 -8.03 -2.54 -15.29
CA GLN A 159 -9.50 -2.64 -15.34
C GLN A 159 -10.12 -2.60 -13.92
N VAL A 160 -9.55 -3.35 -12.97
CA VAL A 160 -10.03 -3.32 -11.57
C VAL A 160 -9.79 -1.95 -10.94
N ASP A 161 -8.64 -1.33 -11.21
CA ASP A 161 -8.30 0.01 -10.75
C ASP A 161 -9.34 1.03 -11.21
N ALA A 162 -9.70 1.03 -12.50
CA ALA A 162 -10.71 1.92 -13.06
C ALA A 162 -12.09 1.72 -12.40
N VAL A 163 -12.52 0.47 -12.18
CA VAL A 163 -13.80 0.18 -11.53
C VAL A 163 -13.81 0.66 -10.08
N LEU A 164 -12.77 0.36 -9.31
CA LEU A 164 -12.69 0.74 -7.90
C LEU A 164 -12.63 2.27 -7.72
N THR A 165 -11.85 2.94 -8.57
CA THR A 165 -11.70 4.39 -8.49
C THR A 165 -12.93 5.15 -8.95
N HIS A 166 -13.71 4.59 -9.87
CA HIS A 166 -15.03 5.14 -10.22
C HIS A 166 -16.03 5.05 -9.04
N ARG A 167 -15.88 4.05 -8.18
CA ARG A 167 -16.74 3.80 -7.02
C ARG A 167 -16.15 4.27 -5.70
N LEU A 168 -15.20 5.21 -5.72
CA LEU A 168 -14.54 5.71 -4.50
C LEU A 168 -15.53 6.22 -3.46
N GLY A 169 -16.58 6.95 -3.87
CA GLY A 169 -17.60 7.45 -2.95
C GLY A 169 -18.31 6.36 -2.15
N ASP A 170 -18.57 5.21 -2.77
CA ASP A 170 -19.23 4.06 -2.13
C ASP A 170 -18.30 3.32 -1.15
N LEU A 171 -16.98 3.52 -1.28
CA LEU A 171 -15.95 2.76 -0.57
C LEU A 171 -15.19 3.57 0.48
N GLU A 172 -15.47 4.86 0.62
CA GLU A 172 -14.71 5.74 1.54
C GLU A 172 -14.78 5.29 3.00
N ASP A 173 -15.92 4.74 3.43
CA ASP A 173 -16.15 4.27 4.79
C ASP A 173 -15.72 2.80 5.01
N CYS A 174 -15.30 2.11 3.94
CA CYS A 174 -14.89 0.72 4.01
C CYS A 174 -13.55 0.53 4.73
N GLY A 175 -13.46 -0.53 5.52
CA GLY A 175 -12.21 -0.98 6.13
C GLY A 175 -11.20 -1.48 5.10
N GLY A 176 -9.91 -1.49 5.46
CA GLY A 176 -8.84 -1.93 4.55
C GLY A 176 -9.02 -3.36 4.01
N GLU A 177 -9.62 -4.26 4.80
CA GLU A 177 -9.89 -5.64 4.36
C GLU A 177 -10.95 -5.68 3.28
N GLU A 178 -12.01 -4.92 3.43
CA GLU A 178 -13.10 -4.83 2.46
C GLU A 178 -12.62 -4.32 1.10
N TRP A 179 -11.68 -3.39 1.07
CA TRP A 179 -11.05 -2.95 -0.18
C TRP A 179 -10.37 -4.10 -0.95
N GLY A 180 -9.68 -4.99 -0.25
CA GLY A 180 -9.08 -6.19 -0.84
C GLY A 180 -10.13 -7.17 -1.38
N ASP A 181 -11.23 -7.34 -0.66
CA ASP A 181 -12.35 -8.19 -1.06
C ASP A 181 -13.08 -7.63 -2.27
N GLN A 182 -13.33 -6.32 -2.31
CA GLN A 182 -13.92 -5.66 -3.47
C GLN A 182 -13.03 -5.82 -4.71
N ALA A 183 -11.73 -5.61 -4.58
CA ALA A 183 -10.80 -5.84 -5.68
C ALA A 183 -10.86 -7.29 -6.20
N SER A 184 -10.95 -8.25 -5.30
CA SER A 184 -11.07 -9.67 -5.65
C SER A 184 -12.39 -9.98 -6.33
N ARG A 185 -13.51 -9.41 -5.87
CA ARG A 185 -14.85 -9.56 -6.50
C ARG A 185 -14.88 -8.98 -7.91
N VAL A 186 -14.34 -7.76 -8.08
CA VAL A 186 -14.26 -7.12 -9.41
C VAL A 186 -13.39 -7.95 -10.35
N LEU A 187 -12.22 -8.42 -9.89
CA LEU A 187 -11.37 -9.29 -10.68
C LEU A 187 -12.07 -10.60 -11.09
N HIS A 188 -12.84 -11.19 -10.17
CA HIS A 188 -13.61 -12.41 -10.46
C HIS A 188 -14.70 -12.14 -11.51
N ALA A 189 -15.38 -11.01 -11.42
CA ALA A 189 -16.40 -10.62 -12.38
C ALA A 189 -15.84 -10.34 -13.79
N LEU A 190 -14.62 -9.76 -13.85
CA LEU A 190 -13.93 -9.48 -15.12
C LEU A 190 -13.32 -10.73 -15.79
N ASP A 191 -12.97 -11.73 -15.00
CA ASP A 191 -12.31 -12.95 -15.48
C ASP A 191 -12.79 -14.17 -14.68
N PRO A 192 -14.04 -14.63 -14.91
CA PRO A 192 -14.59 -15.80 -14.23
C PRO A 192 -13.83 -17.09 -14.56
N GLU A 193 -13.44 -17.25 -15.82
CA GLU A 193 -12.73 -18.45 -16.31
C GLU A 193 -11.33 -18.58 -15.70
N GLY A 194 -10.62 -17.47 -15.58
CA GLY A 194 -9.31 -17.42 -14.92
C GLY A 194 -9.36 -17.63 -13.40
N ALA A 195 -10.53 -17.56 -12.78
CA ALA A 195 -10.69 -17.75 -11.34
C ALA A 195 -10.26 -19.16 -10.90
N GLY A 196 -10.61 -20.19 -11.67
CA GLY A 196 -10.17 -21.58 -11.42
C GLY A 196 -8.65 -21.72 -11.44
N ALA A 197 -8.00 -21.18 -12.46
CA ALA A 197 -6.54 -21.22 -12.58
C ALA A 197 -5.84 -20.40 -11.47
N ARG A 198 -6.43 -19.29 -11.03
CA ARG A 198 -5.94 -18.51 -9.88
C ARG A 198 -6.09 -19.30 -8.58
N HIS A 199 -7.21 -19.99 -8.39
CA HIS A 199 -7.46 -20.84 -7.23
C HIS A 199 -6.47 -22.01 -7.16
N GLU A 200 -6.24 -22.73 -8.26
CA GLU A 200 -5.25 -23.81 -8.30
C GLU A 200 -3.81 -23.31 -8.01
N ARG A 201 -3.44 -22.17 -8.54
CA ARG A 201 -2.16 -21.53 -8.17
C ARG A 201 -2.09 -21.13 -6.70
N ALA A 202 -3.20 -20.65 -6.13
CA ALA A 202 -3.28 -20.32 -4.71
C ALA A 202 -3.14 -21.55 -3.82
N LYS A 203 -3.73 -22.68 -4.21
CA LYS A 203 -3.56 -23.99 -3.51
C LYS A 203 -2.09 -24.42 -3.40
N ARG A 204 -1.28 -24.14 -4.42
CA ARG A 204 0.15 -24.48 -4.41
C ARG A 204 0.97 -23.63 -3.42
N SER A 205 0.44 -22.50 -2.97
CA SER A 205 1.08 -21.62 -1.98
C SER A 205 0.62 -21.89 -0.54
N ARG A 206 -0.04 -23.04 -0.29
CA ARG A 206 -0.40 -23.48 1.07
C ARG A 206 0.87 -23.63 1.90
N ALA A 207 0.84 -23.10 3.10
CA ALA A 207 1.96 -23.16 4.02
C ALA A 207 1.45 -23.06 5.46
N VAL A 208 2.21 -23.66 6.37
CA VAL A 208 2.04 -23.47 7.80
C VAL A 208 3.35 -22.91 8.32
N THR A 209 3.27 -21.83 9.07
CA THR A 209 4.41 -21.22 9.75
C THR A 209 4.14 -21.18 11.23
N VAL A 210 5.16 -21.45 12.02
CA VAL A 210 5.13 -21.37 13.47
C VAL A 210 6.14 -20.31 13.90
N ARG A 211 5.73 -19.41 14.75
CA ARG A 211 6.56 -18.36 15.34
C ARG A 211 6.41 -18.42 16.84
N ASN A 212 7.52 -18.48 17.55
CA ASN A 212 7.50 -18.36 19.00
C ASN A 212 6.94 -16.97 19.41
N ALA A 213 6.14 -16.96 20.44
CA ALA A 213 5.63 -15.77 21.12
C ALA A 213 6.14 -15.79 22.55
N ASP A 214 5.84 -14.72 23.30
CA ASP A 214 6.25 -14.57 24.67
C ASP A 214 5.55 -15.61 25.58
N ASP A 215 6.07 -15.79 26.78
CA ASP A 215 5.51 -16.66 27.83
C ASP A 215 5.30 -18.13 27.44
N GLY A 216 6.20 -18.67 26.59
CA GLY A 216 6.16 -20.07 26.15
C GLY A 216 5.05 -20.38 25.14
N MET A 217 4.40 -19.36 24.62
CA MET A 217 3.39 -19.49 23.57
C MET A 217 3.99 -19.53 22.16
N ALA A 218 3.20 -19.97 21.19
CA ALA A 218 3.55 -19.92 19.78
C ALA A 218 2.36 -19.48 18.93
N VAL A 219 2.63 -18.70 17.89
CA VAL A 219 1.64 -18.33 16.89
C VAL A 219 1.78 -19.25 15.68
N VAL A 220 0.73 -19.99 15.37
CA VAL A 220 0.62 -20.81 14.16
C VAL A 220 -0.18 -20.04 13.12
N THR A 221 0.43 -19.79 11.96
CA THR A 221 -0.25 -19.16 10.82
C THR A 221 -0.33 -20.18 9.68
N ALA A 222 -1.54 -20.50 9.26
CA ALA A 222 -1.78 -21.44 8.16
C ALA A 222 -2.43 -20.71 6.97
N THR A 223 -1.84 -20.84 5.79
CA THR A 223 -2.47 -20.48 4.52
C THR A 223 -3.02 -21.77 3.91
N VAL A 224 -4.33 -21.93 3.98
CA VAL A 224 -5.04 -23.14 3.54
C VAL A 224 -6.25 -22.76 2.68
N THR A 225 -6.96 -23.72 2.12
CA THR A 225 -8.23 -23.44 1.42
C THR A 225 -9.28 -22.93 2.42
N ALA A 226 -10.25 -22.16 1.94
CA ALA A 226 -11.34 -21.66 2.79
C ALA A 226 -12.12 -22.82 3.47
N LEU A 227 -12.27 -23.95 2.77
CA LEU A 227 -12.91 -25.15 3.31
C LEU A 227 -12.10 -25.75 4.46
N ASP A 228 -10.78 -25.88 4.28
CA ASP A 228 -9.89 -26.39 5.34
C ASP A 228 -9.84 -25.44 6.54
N ALA A 229 -9.81 -24.12 6.30
CA ALA A 229 -9.87 -23.11 7.36
C ALA A 229 -11.18 -23.24 8.19
N ALA A 230 -12.32 -23.44 7.51
CA ALA A 230 -13.60 -23.63 8.18
C ALA A 230 -13.63 -24.93 9.02
N ARG A 231 -13.01 -26.01 8.51
CA ARG A 231 -12.88 -27.29 9.24
C ARG A 231 -12.01 -27.13 10.49
N ILE A 232 -10.83 -26.51 10.35
CA ILE A 232 -9.91 -26.24 11.47
C ILE A 232 -10.63 -25.40 12.53
N ARG A 233 -11.30 -24.31 12.16
CA ARG A 233 -12.04 -23.46 13.10
C ARG A 233 -13.09 -24.25 13.86
N ARG A 234 -13.82 -25.14 13.19
CA ARG A 234 -14.84 -25.98 13.84
C ARG A 234 -14.23 -26.98 14.83
N SER A 235 -13.03 -27.50 14.57
CA SER A 235 -12.35 -28.45 15.45
C SER A 235 -11.69 -27.80 16.67
N LEU A 236 -11.55 -26.47 16.67
CA LEU A 236 -10.97 -25.69 17.78
C LEU A 236 -12.05 -25.01 18.67
N SER A 237 -13.30 -25.08 18.26
CA SER A 237 -14.47 -24.57 19.01
C SER A 237 -15.14 -25.67 19.77
#